data_855b11bc069ea557f2f14b496b423bcb
#
_entry.id   855b11bc069ea557f2f14b496b423bcb
#
_cell.length_a   1.000
_cell.length_b   1.000
_cell.length_c   1.000
_cell.angle_alpha   90.00
_cell.angle_beta   90.00
_cell.angle_gamma   90.00
#
_symmetry.space_group_name_H-M   'P 1'
#
loop_
_entity.id
_entity.type
_entity.pdbx_description
1 polymer ?
#
loop_
_entity_poly.entity_id
_entity_poly.type
_entity_poly.pdbx_seq_one_letter_code
_entity_poly.pdbx_strand_id
1 'polypeptide(L)'
;YPNSAKDSQGWLLCGAAVGVTEDVFDRIDALVDAKVDVIVIDTAHGHSENVLKQVRKIKDTYPEVDIIAGNVATKEGTEALIKAGADAVKIGIGPGSICTTRVVAGIGVPQITAILEAYEAAKKYDIPIIADGGIKYSGDVVKALAAGGETCMMGSYFAVTDESPGEEEIYQGRRYKV
;
A
#
# COMPACT_ATOMS: atom_id res chain seq x y z
N TYR A 1 -9.25 20.39 10.36
CA TYR A 1 -8.17 19.88 9.48
C TYR A 1 -8.33 20.46 8.07
N PRO A 2 -7.88 21.72 7.85
CA PRO A 2 -8.16 22.44 6.59
C PRO A 2 -7.44 21.83 5.38
N ASN A 3 -6.32 21.15 5.59
CA ASN A 3 -5.48 20.57 4.51
C ASN A 3 -5.72 19.08 4.28
N SER A 4 -6.72 18.46 4.94
CA SER A 4 -7.03 17.05 4.72
C SER A 4 -7.68 16.83 3.35
N ALA A 5 -7.41 15.69 2.73
CA ALA A 5 -8.05 15.26 1.49
C ALA A 5 -9.55 14.99 1.76
N LYS A 6 -10.41 15.58 0.94
CA LYS A 6 -11.86 15.51 1.09
C LYS A 6 -12.53 15.28 -0.26
N ASP A 7 -13.68 14.66 -0.20
CA ASP A 7 -14.58 14.53 -1.36
C ASP A 7 -15.31 15.85 -1.69
N SER A 8 -16.15 15.82 -2.70
CA SER A 8 -16.97 16.97 -3.13
C SER A 8 -18.00 17.43 -2.09
N GLN A 9 -18.30 16.62 -1.08
CA GLN A 9 -19.22 16.93 0.01
C GLN A 9 -18.48 17.45 1.27
N GLY A 10 -17.15 17.45 1.24
CA GLY A 10 -16.31 17.88 2.35
C GLY A 10 -16.00 16.78 3.37
N TRP A 11 -16.29 15.51 3.05
CA TRP A 11 -15.96 14.37 3.89
C TRP A 11 -14.51 13.93 3.65
N LEU A 12 -13.88 13.37 4.67
CA LEU A 12 -12.52 12.85 4.56
C LEU A 12 -12.51 11.64 3.61
N LEU A 13 -11.56 11.61 2.69
CA LEU A 13 -11.31 10.41 1.89
C LEU A 13 -10.80 9.28 2.78
N CYS A 14 -11.39 8.10 2.63
CA CYS A 14 -11.13 6.94 3.45
C CYS A 14 -10.83 5.71 2.60
N GLY A 15 -9.79 4.95 3.00
CA GLY A 15 -9.47 3.65 2.42
C GLY A 15 -9.62 2.53 3.44
N ALA A 16 -9.95 1.33 2.96
CA ALA A 16 -10.04 0.15 3.80
C ALA A 16 -9.31 -1.05 3.19
N ALA A 17 -8.52 -1.74 4.02
CA ALA A 17 -7.81 -2.93 3.60
C ALA A 17 -8.68 -4.18 3.67
N VAL A 18 -8.51 -5.06 2.68
CA VAL A 18 -9.12 -6.38 2.60
C VAL A 18 -8.08 -7.43 2.22
N GLY A 19 -8.31 -8.67 2.66
CA GLY A 19 -7.51 -9.83 2.24
C GLY A 19 -8.11 -10.53 1.01
N VAL A 20 -7.75 -11.82 0.87
CA VAL A 20 -8.24 -12.70 -0.20
C VAL A 20 -8.96 -13.92 0.37
N THR A 21 -9.69 -13.74 1.46
CA THR A 21 -10.50 -14.76 2.13
C THR A 21 -11.83 -14.99 1.41
N GLU A 22 -12.50 -16.09 1.70
CA GLU A 22 -13.78 -16.44 1.04
C GLU A 22 -14.90 -15.44 1.37
N ASP A 23 -14.91 -14.92 2.60
CA ASP A 23 -15.89 -13.97 3.15
C ASP A 23 -15.59 -12.50 2.83
N VAL A 24 -14.58 -12.23 2.01
CA VAL A 24 -14.12 -10.86 1.73
C VAL A 24 -15.21 -9.99 1.09
N PHE A 25 -16.13 -10.57 0.31
CA PHE A 25 -17.19 -9.83 -0.38
C PHE A 25 -18.21 -9.25 0.59
N ASP A 26 -18.59 -9.96 1.66
CA ASP A 26 -19.50 -9.42 2.70
C ASP A 26 -18.88 -8.17 3.34
N ARG A 27 -17.55 -8.18 3.54
CA ARG A 27 -16.82 -7.01 4.05
C ARG A 27 -16.78 -5.88 3.03
N ILE A 28 -16.55 -6.19 1.75
CA ILE A 28 -16.50 -5.18 0.67
C ILE A 28 -17.87 -4.54 0.48
N ASP A 29 -18.95 -5.32 0.49
CA ASP A 29 -20.32 -4.81 0.42
C ASP A 29 -20.58 -3.78 1.51
N ALA A 30 -20.25 -4.12 2.76
CA ALA A 30 -20.42 -3.21 3.89
C ALA A 30 -19.55 -1.94 3.78
N LEU A 31 -18.34 -2.04 3.23
CA LEU A 31 -17.46 -0.90 3.01
C LEU A 31 -17.98 0.02 1.90
N VAL A 32 -18.48 -0.55 0.81
CA VAL A 32 -19.08 0.21 -0.29
C VAL A 32 -20.36 0.91 0.17
N ASP A 33 -21.21 0.23 0.94
CA ASP A 33 -22.39 0.84 1.56
C ASP A 33 -22.03 2.00 2.50
N ALA A 34 -20.91 1.87 3.22
CA ALA A 34 -20.35 2.92 4.08
C ALA A 34 -19.64 4.04 3.30
N LYS A 35 -19.62 4.00 1.95
CA LYS A 35 -19.00 4.99 1.08
C LYS A 35 -17.49 5.08 1.21
N VAL A 36 -16.81 3.94 1.28
CA VAL A 36 -15.35 3.89 1.17
C VAL A 36 -14.91 4.43 -0.19
N ASP A 37 -13.85 5.23 -0.22
CA ASP A 37 -13.32 5.80 -1.47
C ASP A 37 -12.38 4.84 -2.19
N VAL A 38 -11.60 4.05 -1.44
CA VAL A 38 -10.64 3.11 -2.01
C VAL A 38 -10.56 1.81 -1.22
N ILE A 39 -10.50 0.69 -1.94
CA ILE A 39 -10.25 -0.63 -1.35
C ILE A 39 -8.80 -1.02 -1.60
N VAL A 40 -8.10 -1.42 -0.54
CA VAL A 40 -6.71 -1.87 -0.59
C VAL A 40 -6.66 -3.38 -0.44
N ILE A 41 -6.30 -4.10 -1.50
CA ILE A 41 -6.03 -5.53 -1.43
C ILE A 41 -4.58 -5.70 -0.96
N ASP A 42 -4.42 -5.95 0.34
CA ASP A 42 -3.12 -6.01 1.01
C ASP A 42 -2.71 -7.47 1.27
N THR A 43 -1.66 -7.91 0.61
CA THR A 43 -1.16 -9.28 0.68
C THR A 43 0.36 -9.33 0.74
N ALA A 44 0.90 -10.40 1.33
CA ALA A 44 2.33 -10.65 1.36
C ALA A 44 2.93 -11.00 -0.02
N HIS A 45 2.07 -11.45 -0.96
CA HIS A 45 2.47 -11.82 -2.32
C HIS A 45 1.35 -11.49 -3.31
N GLY A 46 1.37 -10.27 -3.82
CA GLY A 46 0.35 -9.77 -4.76
C GLY A 46 0.33 -10.45 -6.12
N HIS A 47 1.47 -10.98 -6.57
CA HIS A 47 1.57 -11.71 -7.84
C HIS A 47 1.16 -13.19 -7.68
N SER A 48 -0.01 -13.42 -7.11
CA SER A 48 -0.60 -14.75 -7.00
C SER A 48 -1.95 -14.81 -7.73
N GLU A 49 -2.30 -15.99 -8.26
CA GLU A 49 -3.54 -16.15 -9.02
C GLU A 49 -4.79 -15.79 -8.21
N ASN A 50 -4.79 -16.07 -6.90
CA ASN A 50 -5.91 -15.72 -6.03
C ASN A 50 -6.08 -14.19 -5.90
N VAL A 51 -4.97 -13.45 -5.77
CA VAL A 51 -5.01 -11.99 -5.72
C VAL A 51 -5.50 -11.41 -7.05
N LEU A 52 -4.97 -11.89 -8.17
CA LEU A 52 -5.38 -11.43 -9.50
C LEU A 52 -6.87 -11.69 -9.78
N LYS A 53 -7.39 -12.86 -9.40
CA LYS A 53 -8.82 -13.18 -9.49
C LYS A 53 -9.66 -12.25 -8.60
N GLN A 54 -9.18 -11.98 -7.39
CA GLN A 54 -9.87 -11.11 -6.45
C GLN A 54 -9.97 -9.68 -6.98
N VAL A 55 -8.87 -9.12 -7.51
CA VAL A 55 -8.85 -7.78 -8.14
C VAL A 55 -9.89 -7.69 -9.25
N ARG A 56 -9.87 -8.66 -10.19
CA ARG A 56 -10.83 -8.72 -11.31
C ARG A 56 -12.27 -8.75 -10.80
N LYS A 57 -12.56 -9.65 -9.87
CA LYS A 57 -13.92 -9.84 -9.35
C LYS A 57 -14.44 -8.60 -8.63
N ILE A 58 -13.60 -7.92 -7.85
CA ILE A 58 -13.99 -6.67 -7.18
C ILE A 58 -14.23 -5.58 -8.22
N LYS A 59 -13.35 -5.40 -9.19
CA LYS A 59 -13.49 -4.37 -10.21
C LYS A 59 -14.71 -4.61 -11.10
N ASP A 60 -15.03 -5.86 -11.43
CA ASP A 60 -16.22 -6.23 -12.19
C ASP A 60 -17.51 -5.96 -11.39
N THR A 61 -17.48 -6.15 -10.07
CA THR A 61 -18.65 -5.97 -9.19
C THR A 61 -18.87 -4.50 -8.81
N TYR A 62 -17.77 -3.77 -8.55
CA TYR A 62 -17.77 -2.37 -8.10
C TYR A 62 -16.85 -1.51 -8.99
N PRO A 63 -17.22 -1.25 -10.25
CA PRO A 63 -16.36 -0.54 -11.21
C PRO A 63 -16.02 0.89 -10.78
N GLU A 64 -16.87 1.52 -9.96
CA GLU A 64 -16.70 2.89 -9.48
C GLU A 64 -15.73 3.01 -8.28
N VAL A 65 -15.34 1.89 -7.66
CA VAL A 65 -14.45 1.91 -6.49
C VAL A 65 -13.01 1.74 -6.96
N ASP A 66 -12.14 2.62 -6.51
CA ASP A 66 -10.71 2.51 -6.77
C ASP A 66 -10.09 1.34 -5.99
N ILE A 67 -9.19 0.61 -6.65
CA ILE A 67 -8.51 -0.55 -6.07
C ILE A 67 -7.00 -0.31 -6.05
N ILE A 68 -6.42 -0.32 -4.85
CA ILE A 68 -4.98 -0.45 -4.66
C ILE A 68 -4.67 -1.92 -4.42
N ALA A 69 -3.76 -2.50 -5.17
CA ALA A 69 -3.39 -3.91 -4.99
C ALA A 69 -1.88 -4.08 -4.74
N GLY A 70 -1.52 -5.02 -3.89
CA GLY A 70 -0.12 -5.32 -3.55
C GLY A 70 0.01 -6.41 -2.49
N ASN A 71 1.25 -6.67 -2.04
CA ASN A 71 2.46 -6.02 -2.53
C ASN A 71 3.14 -6.87 -3.60
N VAL A 72 3.80 -6.18 -4.50
CA VAL A 72 4.69 -6.79 -5.51
C VAL A 72 6.04 -6.08 -5.52
N ALA A 73 7.04 -6.65 -6.19
CA ALA A 73 8.38 -6.09 -6.25
C ALA A 73 9.03 -6.27 -7.63
N THR A 74 8.27 -6.68 -8.64
CA THR A 74 8.75 -6.95 -9.98
C THR A 74 7.88 -6.28 -11.04
N LYS A 75 8.46 -6.06 -12.20
CA LYS A 75 7.76 -5.55 -13.38
C LYS A 75 6.56 -6.42 -13.77
N GLU A 76 6.77 -7.73 -13.82
CA GLU A 76 5.74 -8.71 -14.20
C GLU A 76 4.56 -8.71 -13.20
N GLY A 77 4.88 -8.67 -11.90
CA GLY A 77 3.85 -8.61 -10.85
C GLY A 77 3.04 -7.32 -10.91
N THR A 78 3.70 -6.20 -11.17
CA THR A 78 3.05 -4.90 -11.36
C THR A 78 2.12 -4.92 -12.57
N GLU A 79 2.62 -5.38 -13.71
CA GLU A 79 1.83 -5.48 -14.94
C GLU A 79 0.63 -6.43 -14.79
N ALA A 80 0.80 -7.54 -14.07
CA ALA A 80 -0.29 -8.50 -13.83
C ALA A 80 -1.43 -7.88 -13.00
N LEU A 81 -1.10 -7.12 -11.95
CA LEU A 81 -2.11 -6.42 -11.13
C LEU A 81 -2.83 -5.32 -11.92
N ILE A 82 -2.11 -4.55 -12.72
CA ILE A 82 -2.71 -3.53 -13.60
C ILE A 82 -3.68 -4.16 -14.59
N LYS A 83 -3.26 -5.24 -15.26
CA LYS A 83 -4.14 -5.98 -16.20
C LYS A 83 -5.33 -6.66 -15.51
N ALA A 84 -5.21 -6.93 -14.22
CA ALA A 84 -6.34 -7.43 -13.44
C ALA A 84 -7.35 -6.34 -13.07
N GLY A 85 -7.01 -5.05 -13.23
CA GLY A 85 -7.90 -3.92 -12.99
C GLY A 85 -7.54 -3.08 -11.75
N ALA A 86 -6.32 -3.18 -11.23
CA ALA A 86 -5.87 -2.31 -10.15
C ALA A 86 -5.69 -0.87 -10.66
N ASP A 87 -6.20 0.10 -9.92
CA ASP A 87 -6.08 1.54 -10.19
C ASP A 87 -4.79 2.12 -9.63
N ALA A 88 -4.17 1.43 -8.66
CA ALA A 88 -2.81 1.70 -8.17
C ALA A 88 -2.15 0.40 -7.69
N VAL A 89 -0.81 0.35 -7.72
CA VAL A 89 -0.07 -0.83 -7.27
C VAL A 89 0.89 -0.47 -6.13
N LYS A 90 0.84 -1.27 -5.07
CA LYS A 90 1.68 -1.09 -3.88
C LYS A 90 2.93 -1.96 -3.96
N ILE A 91 4.11 -1.32 -3.83
CA ILE A 91 5.43 -1.89 -4.15
C ILE A 91 6.26 -2.04 -2.88
N GLY A 92 6.73 -3.27 -2.65
CA GLY A 92 7.65 -3.57 -1.56
C GLY A 92 7.45 -4.97 -1.00
N ILE A 93 8.46 -5.81 -1.12
CA ILE A 93 8.52 -7.14 -0.51
C ILE A 93 9.70 -7.19 0.46
N GLY A 94 9.40 -7.17 1.75
CA GLY A 94 10.38 -7.30 2.82
C GLY A 94 11.08 -6.02 3.31
N PRO A 95 10.83 -4.78 2.81
CA PRO A 95 11.58 -3.61 3.25
C PRO A 95 11.08 -3.00 4.57
N GLY A 96 9.88 -3.36 5.03
CA GLY A 96 9.28 -2.82 6.24
C GLY A 96 10.13 -3.08 7.49
N SER A 97 10.13 -2.14 8.45
CA SER A 97 10.94 -2.26 9.67
C SER A 97 10.53 -3.43 10.57
N ILE A 98 9.25 -3.80 10.54
CA ILE A 98 8.70 -4.94 11.29
C ILE A 98 8.59 -6.21 10.44
N CYS A 99 8.93 -6.13 9.14
CA CYS A 99 8.77 -7.26 8.22
C CYS A 99 9.84 -8.34 8.46
N THR A 100 9.40 -9.56 8.69
CA THR A 100 10.26 -10.73 8.90
C THR A 100 10.50 -11.56 7.64
N THR A 101 9.89 -11.22 6.52
CA THR A 101 9.96 -12.02 5.27
C THR A 101 11.40 -12.25 4.81
N ARG A 102 12.25 -11.22 4.84
CA ARG A 102 13.67 -11.35 4.47
C ARG A 102 14.45 -12.23 5.42
N VAL A 103 14.15 -12.15 6.72
CA VAL A 103 14.89 -12.86 7.76
C VAL A 103 14.44 -14.32 7.85
N VAL A 104 13.14 -14.58 7.80
CA VAL A 104 12.56 -15.93 7.97
C VAL A 104 12.53 -16.70 6.66
N ALA A 105 12.04 -16.08 5.59
CA ALA A 105 11.85 -16.74 4.29
C ALA A 105 13.01 -16.50 3.30
N GLY A 106 13.91 -15.55 3.58
CA GLY A 106 14.98 -15.17 2.66
C GLY A 106 14.48 -14.49 1.39
N ILE A 107 13.26 -13.99 1.38
CA ILE A 107 12.60 -13.40 0.22
C ILE A 107 12.53 -11.88 0.37
N GLY A 108 12.90 -11.17 -0.70
CA GLY A 108 12.81 -9.72 -0.75
C GLY A 108 13.54 -9.15 -1.94
N VAL A 109 13.20 -7.91 -2.29
CA VAL A 109 13.88 -7.14 -3.34
C VAL A 109 14.33 -5.81 -2.73
N PRO A 110 15.52 -5.30 -3.06
CA PRO A 110 15.93 -3.94 -2.67
C PRO A 110 14.89 -2.92 -3.13
N GLN A 111 14.46 -2.03 -2.24
CA GLN A 111 13.27 -1.23 -2.48
C GLN A 111 13.36 -0.31 -3.71
N ILE A 112 14.51 0.34 -3.92
CA ILE A 112 14.70 1.19 -5.10
C ILE A 112 14.65 0.37 -6.40
N THR A 113 15.23 -0.84 -6.41
CA THR A 113 15.12 -1.76 -7.55
C THR A 113 13.66 -2.12 -7.82
N ALA A 114 12.90 -2.48 -6.78
CA ALA A 114 11.49 -2.81 -6.91
C ALA A 114 10.66 -1.65 -7.48
N ILE A 115 10.90 -0.41 -7.01
CA ILE A 115 10.22 0.78 -7.50
C ILE A 115 10.55 1.04 -8.98
N LEU A 116 11.83 0.99 -9.36
CA LEU A 116 12.27 1.20 -10.75
C LEU A 116 11.64 0.18 -11.70
N GLU A 117 11.66 -1.11 -11.36
CA GLU A 117 11.04 -2.17 -12.17
C GLU A 117 9.53 -2.00 -12.28
N ALA A 118 8.87 -1.70 -11.17
CA ALA A 118 7.43 -1.46 -11.16
C ALA A 118 7.05 -0.24 -12.01
N TYR A 119 7.81 0.86 -11.91
CA TYR A 119 7.59 2.06 -12.69
C TYR A 119 7.71 1.80 -14.20
N GLU A 120 8.66 0.96 -14.63
CA GLU A 120 8.77 0.58 -16.04
C GLU A 120 7.51 -0.10 -16.61
N ALA A 121 6.79 -0.84 -15.79
CA ALA A 121 5.51 -1.41 -16.17
C ALA A 121 4.39 -0.37 -16.10
N ALA A 122 4.24 0.29 -14.96
CA ALA A 122 3.12 1.15 -14.62
C ALA A 122 2.99 2.37 -15.52
N LYS A 123 4.12 3.01 -15.91
CA LYS A 123 4.13 4.18 -16.81
C LYS A 123 3.51 3.95 -18.19
N LYS A 124 3.42 2.70 -18.65
CA LYS A 124 2.80 2.36 -19.94
C LYS A 124 1.28 2.42 -19.89
N TYR A 125 0.73 2.31 -18.69
CA TYR A 125 -0.71 2.26 -18.43
C TYR A 125 -1.20 3.51 -17.70
N ASP A 126 -0.30 4.45 -17.40
CA ASP A 126 -0.58 5.65 -16.58
C ASP A 126 -1.19 5.29 -15.20
N ILE A 127 -0.70 4.21 -14.60
CA ILE A 127 -1.13 3.73 -13.29
C ILE A 127 -0.11 4.12 -12.22
N PRO A 128 -0.52 4.81 -11.13
CA PRO A 128 0.37 5.21 -10.05
C PRO A 128 0.88 4.01 -9.25
N ILE A 129 2.10 4.15 -8.72
CA ILE A 129 2.67 3.18 -7.79
C ILE A 129 2.97 3.80 -6.43
N ILE A 130 2.75 3.03 -5.37
CA ILE A 130 2.96 3.41 -3.98
C ILE A 130 4.20 2.69 -3.47
N ALA A 131 5.24 3.45 -3.10
CA ALA A 131 6.47 2.90 -2.51
C ALA A 131 6.23 2.58 -1.03
N ASP A 132 6.13 1.29 -0.69
CA ASP A 132 5.78 0.83 0.64
C ASP A 132 6.94 0.16 1.36
N GLY A 133 7.38 0.78 2.44
CA GLY A 133 8.39 0.25 3.35
C GLY A 133 9.82 0.69 3.06
N GLY A 134 10.68 0.51 4.06
CA GLY A 134 12.10 0.84 3.99
C GLY A 134 12.44 2.32 4.14
N ILE A 135 11.46 3.18 4.38
CA ILE A 135 11.64 4.62 4.53
C ILE A 135 11.85 4.94 6.02
N LYS A 136 13.05 5.42 6.34
CA LYS A 136 13.46 5.80 7.70
C LYS A 136 13.74 7.30 7.83
N TYR A 137 14.11 7.96 6.75
CA TYR A 137 14.51 9.36 6.71
C TYR A 137 13.82 10.08 5.55
N SER A 138 13.70 11.40 5.63
CA SER A 138 13.13 12.23 4.56
C SER A 138 13.84 12.04 3.21
N GLY A 139 15.16 11.82 3.24
CA GLY A 139 15.92 11.52 2.02
C GLY A 139 15.51 10.21 1.33
N ASP A 140 14.97 9.24 2.08
CA ASP A 140 14.46 8.00 1.49
C ASP A 140 13.14 8.25 0.74
N VAL A 141 12.30 9.17 1.23
CA VAL A 141 11.10 9.63 0.50
C VAL A 141 11.49 10.20 -0.86
N VAL A 142 12.48 11.12 -0.87
CA VAL A 142 12.96 11.74 -2.11
C VAL A 142 13.48 10.69 -3.11
N LYS A 143 14.23 9.69 -2.62
CA LYS A 143 14.74 8.60 -3.48
C LYS A 143 13.60 7.75 -4.04
N ALA A 144 12.59 7.42 -3.22
CA ALA A 144 11.44 6.64 -3.65
C ALA A 144 10.63 7.36 -4.75
N LEU A 145 10.38 8.65 -4.56
CA LEU A 145 9.69 9.49 -5.55
C LEU A 145 10.52 9.64 -6.83
N ALA A 146 11.84 9.90 -6.70
CA ALA A 146 12.73 10.00 -7.85
C ALA A 146 12.85 8.69 -8.65
N ALA A 147 12.67 7.53 -7.99
CA ALA A 147 12.67 6.22 -8.65
C ALA A 147 11.35 5.89 -9.37
N GLY A 148 10.30 6.72 -9.21
CA GLY A 148 9.02 6.56 -9.90
C GLY A 148 7.83 6.27 -8.99
N GLY A 149 8.02 6.22 -7.66
CA GLY A 149 6.89 6.20 -6.73
C GLY A 149 6.14 7.53 -6.75
N GLU A 150 4.82 7.51 -6.81
CA GLU A 150 4.03 8.75 -6.73
C GLU A 150 3.68 9.10 -5.30
N THR A 151 3.54 8.10 -4.44
CA THR A 151 3.34 8.24 -3.01
C THR A 151 4.19 7.25 -2.23
N CYS A 152 4.33 7.48 -0.93
CA CYS A 152 5.07 6.61 -0.02
C CYS A 152 4.19 6.13 1.12
N MET A 153 4.20 4.83 1.41
CA MET A 153 3.62 4.27 2.62
C MET A 153 4.71 4.07 3.67
N MET A 154 4.50 4.62 4.86
CA MET A 154 5.47 4.65 5.94
C MET A 154 4.82 4.22 7.25
N GLY A 155 5.34 3.17 7.88
CA GLY A 155 4.89 2.71 9.20
C GLY A 155 5.67 3.38 10.33
N SER A 156 6.90 2.95 10.54
CA SER A 156 7.73 3.38 11.66
C SER A 156 8.03 4.90 11.68
N TYR A 157 8.03 5.55 10.52
CA TYR A 157 8.24 7.00 10.43
C TYR A 157 7.12 7.79 11.14
N PHE A 158 5.88 7.31 11.02
CA PHE A 158 4.72 7.94 11.66
C PHE A 158 4.42 7.36 13.05
N ALA A 159 4.88 6.15 13.35
CA ALA A 159 4.62 5.49 14.64
C ALA A 159 5.15 6.27 15.85
N VAL A 160 6.18 7.09 15.64
CA VAL A 160 6.82 7.91 16.68
C VAL A 160 6.21 9.31 16.83
N THR A 161 5.20 9.65 16.05
CA THR A 161 4.52 10.95 16.12
C THR A 161 3.56 11.01 17.32
N ASP A 162 3.27 12.22 17.79
CA ASP A 162 2.35 12.43 18.93
C ASP A 162 0.93 11.91 18.63
N GLU A 163 0.50 11.97 17.36
CA GLU A 163 -0.83 11.53 16.90
C GLU A 163 -0.97 10.00 16.84
N SER A 164 0.13 9.27 16.75
CA SER A 164 0.09 7.81 16.70
C SER A 164 -0.29 7.22 18.07
N PRO A 165 -1.16 6.20 18.15
CA PRO A 165 -1.43 5.52 19.41
C PRO A 165 -0.19 4.79 19.91
N GLY A 166 -0.10 4.60 21.23
CA GLY A 166 1.02 3.92 21.91
C GLY A 166 1.32 4.55 23.25
N GLU A 167 1.97 3.82 24.12
CA GLU A 167 2.44 4.32 25.43
C GLU A 167 3.75 5.09 25.25
N GLU A 168 4.01 6.03 26.15
CA GLU A 168 5.27 6.78 26.17
C GLU A 168 6.09 6.35 27.37
N GLU A 169 7.35 6.04 27.13
CA GLU A 169 8.32 5.75 28.18
C GLU A 169 9.45 6.79 28.19
N ILE A 170 9.87 7.18 29.39
CA ILE A 170 11.02 8.05 29.57
C ILE A 170 12.24 7.18 29.89
N TYR A 171 13.18 7.13 28.97
CA TYR A 171 14.45 6.44 29.18
C TYR A 171 15.61 7.42 28.99
N GLN A 172 16.48 7.51 30.00
CA GLN A 172 17.63 8.44 30.02
C GLN A 172 17.26 9.89 29.66
N GLY A 173 16.11 10.39 30.16
CA GLY A 173 15.62 11.74 29.92
C GLY A 173 15.07 12.02 28.54
N ARG A 174 14.88 11.01 27.72
CA ARG A 174 14.23 11.11 26.39
C ARG A 174 12.93 10.33 26.38
N ARG A 175 11.94 10.86 25.67
CA ARG A 175 10.68 10.17 25.44
C ARG A 175 10.81 9.20 24.28
N TYR A 176 10.31 8.00 24.47
CA TYR A 176 10.18 6.94 23.46
C TYR A 176 8.73 6.51 23.41
N LYS A 177 8.27 6.18 22.23
CA LYS A 177 6.97 5.57 22.01
C LYS A 177 7.17 4.05 21.90
N VAL A 178 6.41 3.24 22.62
CA VAL A 178 6.49 1.78 22.70
C VAL A 178 5.18 1.14 22.24
#